data_aab6ba2d571630b70813b5b6260cd171
#
_entry.id   aab6ba2d571630b70813b5b6260cd171
#
_cell.length_a   1.000
_cell.length_b   1.000
_cell.length_c   1.000
_cell.angle_alpha   90.00
_cell.angle_beta   90.00
_cell.angle_gamma   90.00
#
_symmetry.space_group_name_H-M   'P 1'
#
loop_
_entity.id
_entity.type
_entity.pdbx_description
1 polymer ?
#
loop_
_entity_poly.entity_id
_entity_poly.type
_entity_poly.pdbx_seq_one_letter_code
_entity_poly.pdbx_strand_id
1 'polypeptide(L)'
;GGVKFVDYLNSQHYFGVDINQSLLDAGLIELEKAGLTDKKVQLANSNRFDASQFAVQFDYAIAISLFTHLSVNFIVQCLERVKQVLSQDGKFYASFFVVNDKQEFFSTIVQQPGNIKTCHYTDPYHYDLAIIQWMADYAGLKLEYIGNWDHPRNQKMCCFSKG
;
A
#
# COMPACT_ATOMS: atom_id res chain seq x y z
N GLY A 1 -12.37 4.49 0.23
CA GLY A 1 -11.14 5.13 0.71
C GLY A 1 -10.66 6.25 -0.19
N GLY A 2 -10.48 6.02 -1.49
CA GLY A 2 -9.91 6.97 -2.44
C GLY A 2 -10.66 8.30 -2.54
N VAL A 3 -12.00 8.27 -2.52
CA VAL A 3 -12.85 9.48 -2.62
C VAL A 3 -12.47 10.55 -1.59
N LYS A 4 -12.19 10.18 -0.34
CA LYS A 4 -11.80 11.13 0.71
C LYS A 4 -10.45 11.80 0.43
N PHE A 5 -9.50 11.06 -0.14
CA PHE A 5 -8.21 11.64 -0.54
C PHE A 5 -8.38 12.59 -1.74
N VAL A 6 -9.20 12.20 -2.72
CA VAL A 6 -9.48 13.05 -3.89
C VAL A 6 -10.16 14.35 -3.45
N ASP A 7 -11.12 14.31 -2.54
CA ASP A 7 -11.79 15.48 -1.99
C ASP A 7 -10.80 16.43 -1.31
N TYR A 8 -9.91 15.89 -0.48
CA TYR A 8 -8.90 16.65 0.27
C TYR A 8 -7.82 17.28 -0.61
N LEU A 9 -7.36 16.56 -1.66
CA LEU A 9 -6.26 17.00 -2.51
C LEU A 9 -6.71 18.07 -3.53
N ASN A 10 -5.75 18.86 -3.99
CA ASN A 10 -5.97 19.78 -5.11
C ASN A 10 -6.25 18.99 -6.41
N SER A 11 -6.85 19.66 -7.40
CA SER A 11 -7.08 19.06 -8.72
C SER A 11 -5.76 18.58 -9.34
N GLN A 12 -5.78 17.42 -10.00
CA GLN A 12 -4.62 16.77 -10.65
C GLN A 12 -3.52 16.26 -9.69
N HIS A 13 -3.82 16.13 -8.38
CA HIS A 13 -2.85 15.64 -7.39
C HIS A 13 -3.17 14.22 -6.88
N TYR A 14 -4.17 13.55 -7.44
CA TYR A 14 -4.46 12.16 -7.12
C TYR A 14 -4.20 11.25 -8.30
N PHE A 15 -3.41 10.21 -8.04
CA PHE A 15 -3.05 9.17 -9.00
C PHE A 15 -3.33 7.81 -8.39
N GLY A 16 -3.87 6.89 -9.17
CA GLY A 16 -4.18 5.54 -8.71
C GLY A 16 -3.69 4.48 -9.68
N VAL A 17 -3.16 3.39 -9.13
CA VAL A 17 -2.75 2.21 -9.91
C VAL A 17 -3.45 1.00 -9.34
N ASP A 18 -4.08 0.20 -10.19
CA ASP A 18 -4.68 -1.08 -9.84
C ASP A 18 -4.52 -2.07 -10.99
N ILE A 19 -4.46 -3.36 -10.68
CA ILE A 19 -4.45 -4.45 -11.68
C ILE A 19 -5.84 -4.67 -12.27
N ASN A 20 -6.90 -4.32 -11.54
CA ASN A 20 -8.27 -4.58 -11.91
C ASN A 20 -8.92 -3.35 -12.54
N GLN A 21 -9.09 -3.39 -13.87
CA GLN A 21 -9.72 -2.30 -14.62
C GLN A 21 -11.13 -1.98 -14.11
N SER A 22 -11.91 -2.99 -13.74
CA SER A 22 -13.28 -2.75 -13.25
C SER A 22 -13.32 -1.96 -11.94
N LEU A 23 -12.28 -2.09 -11.08
CA LEU A 23 -12.18 -1.28 -9.85
C LEU A 23 -11.79 0.16 -10.16
N LEU A 24 -10.94 0.38 -11.17
CA LEU A 24 -10.62 1.74 -11.64
C LEU A 24 -11.86 2.43 -12.21
N ASP A 25 -12.62 1.73 -13.05
CA ASP A 25 -13.85 2.24 -13.65
C ASP A 25 -14.92 2.54 -12.58
N ALA A 26 -15.09 1.63 -11.61
CA ALA A 26 -15.99 1.85 -10.47
C ALA A 26 -15.56 3.06 -9.63
N GLY A 27 -14.26 3.26 -9.43
CA GLY A 27 -13.70 4.43 -8.75
C GLY A 27 -14.06 5.73 -9.43
N LEU A 28 -13.99 5.80 -10.76
CA LEU A 28 -14.42 6.98 -11.53
C LEU A 28 -15.91 7.28 -11.37
N ILE A 29 -16.75 6.24 -11.38
CA ILE A 29 -18.21 6.38 -11.14
C ILE A 29 -18.48 6.89 -9.72
N GLU A 30 -17.74 6.42 -8.72
CA GLU A 30 -17.87 6.93 -7.34
C GLU A 30 -17.48 8.41 -7.24
N LEU A 31 -16.43 8.84 -7.93
CA LEU A 31 -16.00 10.23 -7.97
C LEU A 31 -17.04 11.13 -8.65
N GLU A 32 -17.63 10.67 -9.73
CA GLU A 32 -18.72 11.37 -10.41
C GLU A 32 -19.93 11.55 -9.49
N LYS A 33 -20.37 10.49 -8.80
CA LYS A 33 -21.46 10.54 -7.82
C LYS A 33 -21.16 11.47 -6.63
N ALA A 34 -19.88 11.62 -6.28
CA ALA A 34 -19.42 12.53 -5.23
C ALA A 34 -19.24 13.98 -5.71
N GLY A 35 -19.44 14.28 -7.00
CA GLY A 35 -19.25 15.61 -7.56
C GLY A 35 -17.77 16.04 -7.66
N LEU A 36 -16.84 15.07 -7.77
CA LEU A 36 -15.39 15.31 -7.73
C LEU A 36 -14.70 15.14 -9.12
N THR A 37 -15.44 15.26 -10.20
CA THR A 37 -14.92 15.14 -11.57
C THR A 37 -13.95 16.27 -11.94
N ASP A 38 -14.10 17.43 -11.34
CA ASP A 38 -13.20 18.58 -11.48
C ASP A 38 -11.81 18.35 -10.90
N LYS A 39 -11.66 17.35 -10.03
CA LYS A 39 -10.36 16.93 -9.45
C LYS A 39 -9.42 16.29 -10.46
N LYS A 40 -9.92 15.85 -11.63
CA LYS A 40 -9.13 15.31 -12.75
C LYS A 40 -8.12 14.24 -12.32
N VAL A 41 -8.62 13.24 -11.60
CA VAL A 41 -7.80 12.11 -11.15
C VAL A 41 -7.21 11.35 -12.33
N GLN A 42 -6.02 10.80 -12.16
CA GLN A 42 -5.38 9.95 -13.15
C GLN A 42 -5.27 8.53 -12.62
N LEU A 43 -5.82 7.58 -13.38
CA LEU A 43 -5.82 6.16 -13.02
C LEU A 43 -5.11 5.36 -14.09
N ALA A 44 -4.39 4.32 -13.67
CA ALA A 44 -3.64 3.46 -14.57
C ALA A 44 -3.82 1.98 -14.20
N ASN A 45 -4.04 1.16 -15.22
CA ASN A 45 -4.02 -0.29 -15.05
C ASN A 45 -2.59 -0.80 -15.13
N SER A 46 -2.13 -1.51 -14.10
CA SER A 46 -0.81 -2.13 -14.08
C SER A 46 -0.78 -3.36 -13.19
N ASN A 47 -0.25 -4.45 -13.71
CA ASN A 47 0.03 -5.68 -12.96
C ASN A 47 1.46 -5.70 -12.38
N ARG A 48 2.21 -4.59 -12.46
CA ARG A 48 3.61 -4.46 -12.03
C ARG A 48 3.84 -3.27 -11.11
N PHE A 49 2.78 -2.70 -10.54
CA PHE A 49 2.86 -1.50 -9.67
C PHE A 49 3.50 -0.29 -10.35
N ASP A 50 3.37 -0.19 -11.68
CA ASP A 50 4.06 0.82 -12.47
C ASP A 50 3.26 2.13 -12.49
N ALA A 51 3.77 3.12 -11.77
CA ALA A 51 3.27 4.49 -11.75
C ALA A 51 4.14 5.46 -12.58
N SER A 52 5.20 4.97 -13.24
CA SER A 52 6.10 5.81 -14.05
C SER A 52 5.40 6.42 -15.27
N GLN A 53 4.32 5.80 -15.75
CA GLN A 53 3.51 6.29 -16.84
C GLN A 53 2.86 7.65 -16.60
N PHE A 54 2.73 8.08 -15.33
CA PHE A 54 2.23 9.41 -15.00
C PHE A 54 3.27 10.52 -15.21
N ALA A 55 4.54 10.16 -15.39
CA ALA A 55 5.66 11.08 -15.64
C ALA A 55 5.80 12.18 -14.58
N VAL A 56 5.47 11.88 -13.31
CA VAL A 56 5.61 12.76 -12.15
C VAL A 56 6.35 12.04 -11.03
N GLN A 57 6.88 12.79 -10.07
CA GLN A 57 7.36 12.26 -8.81
C GLN A 57 6.32 12.51 -7.72
N PHE A 58 6.20 11.57 -6.78
CA PHE A 58 5.21 11.61 -5.72
C PHE A 58 5.85 11.94 -4.37
N ASP A 59 5.28 12.91 -3.66
CA ASP A 59 5.66 13.19 -2.28
C ASP A 59 5.08 12.16 -1.32
N TYR A 60 3.90 11.62 -1.67
CA TYR A 60 3.23 10.59 -0.87
C TYR A 60 2.67 9.49 -1.76
N ALA A 61 2.92 8.25 -1.34
CA ALA A 61 2.26 7.06 -1.87
C ALA A 61 1.64 6.27 -0.71
N ILE A 62 0.57 5.52 -0.97
CA ILE A 62 -0.14 4.77 0.06
C ILE A 62 -0.68 3.44 -0.48
N ALA A 63 -0.54 2.37 0.30
CA ALA A 63 -1.07 1.04 0.01
C ALA A 63 -1.72 0.45 1.28
N ILE A 64 -3.02 0.67 1.45
CA ILE A 64 -3.78 0.15 2.58
C ILE A 64 -4.35 -1.22 2.23
N SER A 65 -4.07 -2.22 3.08
CA SER A 65 -4.53 -3.61 2.93
C SER A 65 -4.10 -4.30 1.62
N LEU A 66 -3.12 -3.75 0.90
CA LEU A 66 -2.57 -4.37 -0.29
C LEU A 66 -1.53 -5.45 0.07
N PHE A 67 -0.58 -5.12 0.94
CA PHE A 67 0.54 -6.00 1.27
C PHE A 67 0.14 -7.22 2.10
N THR A 68 -1.05 -7.21 2.68
CA THR A 68 -1.65 -8.40 3.30
C THR A 68 -2.07 -9.47 2.28
N HIS A 69 -2.12 -9.13 0.99
CA HIS A 69 -2.48 -10.03 -0.11
C HIS A 69 -1.33 -10.33 -1.07
N LEU A 70 -0.14 -9.82 -0.80
CA LEU A 70 1.03 -10.00 -1.66
C LEU A 70 2.11 -10.83 -0.99
N SER A 71 2.71 -11.75 -1.74
CA SER A 71 3.92 -12.45 -1.31
C SER A 71 5.13 -11.51 -1.26
N VAL A 72 6.20 -11.93 -0.56
CA VAL A 72 7.47 -11.18 -0.44
C VAL A 72 7.97 -10.66 -1.78
N ASN A 73 7.95 -11.49 -2.83
CA ASN A 73 8.45 -11.11 -4.16
C ASN A 73 7.68 -9.93 -4.77
N PHE A 74 6.34 -9.94 -4.62
CA PHE A 74 5.50 -8.86 -5.13
C PHE A 74 5.64 -7.59 -4.29
N ILE A 75 5.83 -7.72 -2.96
CA ILE A 75 6.08 -6.56 -2.10
C ILE A 75 7.41 -5.91 -2.48
N VAL A 76 8.48 -6.68 -2.65
CA VAL A 76 9.79 -6.16 -3.09
C VAL A 76 9.65 -5.46 -4.44
N GLN A 77 8.98 -6.08 -5.41
CA GLN A 77 8.74 -5.45 -6.71
C GLN A 77 7.98 -4.11 -6.57
N CYS A 78 6.95 -4.08 -5.71
CA CYS A 78 6.19 -2.85 -5.44
C CYS A 78 7.10 -1.76 -4.83
N LEU A 79 7.90 -2.11 -3.82
CA LEU A 79 8.83 -1.19 -3.16
C LEU A 79 9.84 -0.60 -4.15
N GLU A 80 10.43 -1.43 -5.02
CA GLU A 80 11.36 -0.98 -6.06
C GLU A 80 10.69 -0.02 -7.07
N ARG A 81 9.45 -0.32 -7.48
CA ARG A 81 8.71 0.54 -8.41
C ARG A 81 8.31 1.87 -7.77
N VAL A 82 7.81 1.83 -6.55
CA VAL A 82 7.45 3.03 -5.80
C VAL A 82 8.69 3.91 -5.57
N LYS A 83 9.85 3.32 -5.21
CA LYS A 83 11.12 4.06 -5.04
C LYS A 83 11.47 4.89 -6.28
N GLN A 84 11.26 4.35 -7.48
CA GLN A 84 11.59 5.03 -8.74
C GLN A 84 10.79 6.33 -8.94
N VAL A 85 9.55 6.36 -8.44
CA VAL A 85 8.62 7.47 -8.64
C VAL A 85 8.42 8.36 -7.41
N LEU A 86 8.93 7.99 -6.24
CA LEU A 86 8.97 8.89 -5.08
C LEU A 86 9.90 10.07 -5.33
N SER A 87 9.54 11.25 -4.84
CA SER A 87 10.48 12.38 -4.70
C SER A 87 11.58 12.06 -3.68
N GLN A 88 12.61 12.89 -3.57
CA GLN A 88 13.75 12.63 -2.68
C GLN A 88 13.30 12.51 -1.20
N ASP A 89 12.38 13.37 -0.78
CA ASP A 89 11.80 13.37 0.57
C ASP A 89 10.46 12.63 0.64
N GLY A 90 10.10 11.93 -0.44
CA GLY A 90 8.83 11.24 -0.59
C GLY A 90 8.68 10.08 0.38
N LYS A 91 7.44 9.84 0.81
CA LYS A 91 7.07 8.79 1.78
C LYS A 91 6.03 7.84 1.20
N PHE A 92 6.28 6.55 1.36
CA PHE A 92 5.33 5.51 1.01
C PHE A 92 4.82 4.80 2.26
N TYR A 93 3.53 4.90 2.52
CA TYR A 93 2.86 4.27 3.65
C TYR A 93 2.17 2.96 3.22
N ALA A 94 2.49 1.88 3.89
CA ALA A 94 1.85 0.60 3.61
C ALA A 94 1.46 -0.14 4.89
N SER A 95 0.32 -0.85 4.85
CA SER A 95 -0.18 -1.57 6.00
C SER A 95 0.03 -3.07 5.88
N PHE A 96 0.35 -3.71 7.02
CA PHE A 96 0.65 -5.13 7.17
C PHE A 96 -0.10 -5.73 8.35
N PHE A 97 -0.37 -7.02 8.29
CA PHE A 97 -0.50 -7.82 9.51
C PHE A 97 0.90 -8.17 10.01
N VAL A 98 1.27 -7.68 11.19
CA VAL A 98 2.60 -7.88 11.77
C VAL A 98 2.52 -8.84 12.94
N VAL A 99 3.42 -9.80 12.99
CA VAL A 99 3.66 -10.69 14.11
C VAL A 99 5.01 -10.37 14.73
N ASN A 100 5.12 -10.47 16.04
CA ASN A 100 6.33 -10.11 16.78
C ASN A 100 7.11 -11.32 17.30
N ASP A 101 6.49 -12.49 17.25
CA ASP A 101 7.08 -13.75 17.72
C ASP A 101 7.35 -14.69 16.54
N LYS A 102 8.58 -15.20 16.47
CA LYS A 102 8.98 -16.18 15.45
C LYS A 102 8.15 -17.47 15.50
N GLN A 103 7.66 -17.88 16.68
CA GLN A 103 6.81 -19.06 16.81
C GLN A 103 5.42 -18.80 16.23
N GLU A 104 4.90 -17.58 16.43
CA GLU A 104 3.63 -17.17 15.83
C GLU A 104 3.73 -17.04 14.30
N PHE A 105 4.90 -16.66 13.76
CA PHE A 105 5.08 -16.50 12.33
C PHE A 105 4.72 -17.75 11.52
N PHE A 106 5.06 -18.94 12.00
CA PHE A 106 4.77 -20.22 11.32
C PHE A 106 3.36 -20.77 11.63
N SER A 107 2.58 -20.08 12.45
CA SER A 107 1.23 -20.48 12.86
C SER A 107 0.16 -19.77 12.00
N THR A 108 -1.06 -20.30 12.02
CA THR A 108 -2.22 -19.55 11.55
C THR A 108 -2.70 -18.66 12.67
N ILE A 109 -2.75 -17.35 12.42
CA ILE A 109 -3.14 -16.35 13.41
C ILE A 109 -4.54 -15.81 13.10
N VAL A 110 -5.37 -15.67 14.12
CA VAL A 110 -6.66 -15.00 14.01
C VAL A 110 -6.49 -13.54 14.41
N GLN A 111 -6.48 -12.65 13.43
CA GLN A 111 -6.37 -11.22 13.62
C GLN A 111 -7.65 -10.63 14.21
N GLN A 112 -7.51 -9.86 15.29
CA GLN A 112 -8.62 -9.18 15.96
C GLN A 112 -8.50 -7.65 15.76
N PRO A 113 -9.61 -6.91 15.63
CA PRO A 113 -10.96 -7.38 15.39
C PRO A 113 -11.17 -7.89 13.96
N GLY A 114 -12.22 -8.69 13.75
CA GLY A 114 -12.63 -9.15 12.40
C GLY A 114 -12.39 -10.62 12.11
N ASN A 115 -11.74 -11.38 13.04
CA ASN A 115 -11.52 -12.83 12.92
C ASN A 115 -10.85 -13.27 11.60
N ILE A 116 -9.96 -12.44 11.06
CA ILE A 116 -9.26 -12.75 9.81
C ILE A 116 -8.13 -13.74 10.12
N LYS A 117 -8.19 -14.92 9.50
CA LYS A 117 -7.10 -15.88 9.57
C LYS A 117 -5.99 -15.48 8.61
N THR A 118 -4.77 -15.28 9.15
CA THR A 118 -3.58 -14.96 8.36
C THR A 118 -2.53 -16.05 8.49
N CYS A 119 -1.75 -16.26 7.45
CA CYS A 119 -0.68 -17.25 7.37
C CYS A 119 0.58 -16.64 6.75
N HIS A 120 1.74 -17.27 6.97
CA HIS A 120 3.00 -16.86 6.33
C HIS A 120 3.15 -17.35 4.88
N TYR A 121 2.39 -18.38 4.46
CA TYR A 121 2.55 -19.08 3.19
C TYR A 121 1.38 -18.91 2.22
N THR A 122 0.26 -18.32 2.65
CA THR A 122 -0.93 -18.11 1.82
C THR A 122 -1.67 -16.82 2.20
N ASP A 123 -2.34 -16.23 1.21
CA ASP A 123 -3.20 -15.05 1.37
C ASP A 123 -4.42 -15.36 2.30
N PRO A 124 -4.69 -14.47 3.28
CA PRO A 124 -3.98 -13.25 3.66
C PRO A 124 -2.71 -13.51 4.46
N TYR A 125 -1.65 -12.77 4.11
CA TYR A 125 -0.34 -12.92 4.73
C TYR A 125 -0.20 -12.10 6.02
N HIS A 126 0.61 -12.61 6.94
CA HIS A 126 1.25 -11.82 7.99
C HIS A 126 2.77 -11.88 7.85
N TYR A 127 3.46 -10.89 8.39
CA TYR A 127 4.90 -10.75 8.28
C TYR A 127 5.53 -10.45 9.64
N ASP A 128 6.70 -11.02 9.89
CA ASP A 128 7.61 -10.58 10.95
C ASP A 128 8.23 -9.23 10.54
N LEU A 129 8.47 -8.36 11.51
CA LEU A 129 9.05 -7.05 11.25
C LEU A 129 10.45 -7.14 10.64
N ALA A 130 11.23 -8.18 10.98
CA ALA A 130 12.55 -8.39 10.39
C ALA A 130 12.45 -8.71 8.88
N ILE A 131 11.40 -9.42 8.44
CA ILE A 131 11.15 -9.68 7.02
C ILE A 131 10.77 -8.37 6.31
N ILE A 132 9.95 -7.52 6.94
CA ILE A 132 9.57 -6.22 6.38
C ILE A 132 10.83 -5.34 6.25
N GLN A 133 11.69 -5.33 7.26
CA GLN A 133 12.97 -4.61 7.21
C GLN A 133 13.85 -5.14 6.08
N TRP A 134 13.99 -6.45 5.96
CA TRP A 134 14.76 -7.05 4.88
C TRP A 134 14.24 -6.65 3.49
N MET A 135 12.91 -6.63 3.29
CA MET A 135 12.31 -6.18 2.02
C MET A 135 12.64 -4.71 1.72
N ALA A 136 12.60 -3.86 2.74
CA ALA A 136 12.95 -2.44 2.62
C ALA A 136 14.43 -2.27 2.24
N ASP A 137 15.34 -2.97 2.95
CA ASP A 137 16.79 -2.94 2.70
C ASP A 137 17.12 -3.43 1.29
N TYR A 138 16.47 -4.53 0.86
CA TYR A 138 16.65 -5.08 -0.48
C TYR A 138 16.23 -4.08 -1.57
N ALA A 139 15.12 -3.38 -1.39
CA ALA A 139 14.66 -2.33 -2.29
C ALA A 139 15.48 -1.02 -2.15
N GLY A 140 16.39 -0.94 -1.16
CA GLY A 140 17.20 0.24 -0.86
C GLY A 140 16.35 1.41 -0.37
N LEU A 141 15.38 1.13 0.50
CA LEU A 141 14.54 2.09 1.20
C LEU A 141 14.80 2.01 2.72
N LYS A 142 14.63 3.13 3.41
CA LYS A 142 14.57 3.16 4.87
C LYS A 142 13.17 2.78 5.33
N LEU A 143 13.08 1.96 6.38
CA LEU A 143 11.83 1.60 7.05
C LEU A 143 11.69 2.37 8.36
N GLU A 144 10.53 2.98 8.56
CA GLU A 144 10.03 3.47 9.84
C GLU A 144 8.79 2.66 10.22
N TYR A 145 8.85 1.94 11.35
CA TYR A 145 7.69 1.20 11.87
C TYR A 145 6.83 2.14 12.72
N ILE A 146 5.69 2.57 12.18
CA ILE A 146 4.73 3.45 12.89
C ILE A 146 3.89 2.63 13.87
N GLY A 147 3.54 1.39 13.52
CA GLY A 147 2.75 0.51 14.38
C GLY A 147 1.25 0.79 14.30
N ASN A 148 0.61 0.98 15.45
CA ASN A 148 -0.83 1.19 15.52
C ASN A 148 -1.23 2.56 14.93
N TRP A 149 -2.30 2.55 14.14
CA TRP A 149 -2.88 3.74 13.49
C TRP A 149 -4.42 3.65 13.37
N ASP A 150 -5.03 2.91 14.29
CA ASP A 150 -6.48 2.69 14.41
C ASP A 150 -7.12 2.02 13.18
N HIS A 151 -6.35 1.16 12.49
CA HIS A 151 -6.89 0.36 11.40
C HIS A 151 -7.96 -0.61 11.90
N PRO A 152 -9.16 -0.69 11.27
CA PRO A 152 -10.29 -1.48 11.77
C PRO A 152 -10.03 -2.99 11.82
N ARG A 153 -8.97 -3.48 11.18
CA ARG A 153 -8.53 -4.88 11.20
C ARG A 153 -7.17 -5.05 11.88
N ASN A 154 -6.76 -4.08 12.71
CA ASN A 154 -5.50 -4.10 13.46
C ASN A 154 -4.22 -4.23 12.59
N GLN A 155 -4.27 -3.85 11.31
CA GLN A 155 -3.06 -3.79 10.51
C GLN A 155 -2.14 -2.68 11.05
N LYS A 156 -0.84 -2.92 10.99
CA LYS A 156 0.20 -1.97 11.41
C LYS A 156 0.69 -1.18 10.21
N MET A 157 1.00 0.09 10.44
CA MET A 157 1.54 0.97 9.42
C MET A 157 3.07 0.94 9.42
N CYS A 158 3.61 0.86 8.23
CA CYS A 158 5.03 1.08 7.94
C CYS A 158 5.16 2.27 6.98
N CYS A 159 6.20 3.07 7.16
CA CYS A 159 6.59 4.13 6.24
C CYS A 159 7.93 3.77 5.60
N PHE A 160 8.00 3.89 4.28
CA PHE A 160 9.22 3.66 3.49
C PHE A 160 9.63 4.98 2.85
N SER A 161 10.93 5.29 2.87
CA SER A 161 11.48 6.53 2.28
C SER A 161 12.84 6.28 1.64
N LYS A 162 13.25 7.17 0.74
CA LYS A 162 14.63 7.17 0.25
C LYS A 162 15.61 7.52 1.36
N GLY A 163 16.81 7.01 1.26
CA GLY A 163 17.91 7.29 2.17
C GLY A 163 18.58 8.63 1.92
#